data_e274b43a9ba3eb9db0eed5e2b4ab8172
#
_entry.id   e274b43a9ba3eb9db0eed5e2b4ab8172
#
_cell.length_a   1.000
_cell.length_b   1.000
_cell.length_c   1.000
_cell.angle_alpha   90.00
_cell.angle_beta   90.00
_cell.angle_gamma   90.00
#
_symmetry.space_group_name_H-M   'P 1'
#
loop_
_entity.id
_entity.type
_entity.pdbx_description
1 polymer ?
#
loop_
_entity_poly.entity_id
_entity_poly.type
_entity_poly.pdbx_seq_one_letter_code
_entity_poly.pdbx_strand_id
1 'polypeptide(L)'
;MQISLLLMQQIAQLFLVLLMGYAVVKTGLLKASDSKVLSVVFVYLVMPCVVLNAFQIKDTPEIRTGLLYSMGIAVGMHVVFLLLNALFRKSLKLDAVEQVNIIYSNAAALVIPIVQALLGEEYVVYSCAFVIVQLVLLWTHASACLQGSARLEWRKLLTNVNLIAIAAGALLYLLHISLPAPITSTLSSVGNMIGPMGMLLAGMAIAEVPLKKVFCTPRNYLPVFLRLLGVPLVIVLLLWAVHASLWIPDGKSILMTIYLSAITPACATVTSMAQLYDRDASHSSAIYVLSTLLSILTMPLMIGLFELLL
;
A
#
# COMPACT_ATOMS: atom_id res chain seq x y z
N MET A 1 13.94 -19.04 2.14
CA MET A 1 14.73 -18.90 0.89
C MET A 1 13.87 -19.04 -0.37
N GLN A 2 12.94 -20.00 -0.48
CA GLN A 2 12.04 -20.12 -1.64
C GLN A 2 11.07 -18.92 -1.74
N ILE A 3 10.45 -18.47 -0.65
CA ILE A 3 9.51 -17.33 -0.64
C ILE A 3 10.22 -16.04 -1.08
N SER A 4 11.43 -15.79 -0.57
CA SER A 4 12.21 -14.59 -0.98
C SER A 4 12.55 -14.59 -2.47
N LEU A 5 12.83 -15.76 -3.07
CA LEU A 5 13.09 -15.87 -4.51
C LEU A 5 11.83 -15.64 -5.34
N LEU A 6 10.68 -16.22 -4.93
CA LEU A 6 9.38 -15.98 -5.56
C LEU A 6 8.99 -14.51 -5.48
N LEU A 7 9.21 -13.88 -4.32
CA LEU A 7 8.98 -12.45 -4.13
C LEU A 7 9.83 -11.60 -5.08
N MET A 8 11.12 -11.93 -5.22
CA MET A 8 12.01 -11.24 -6.17
C MET A 8 11.49 -11.35 -7.60
N GLN A 9 11.03 -12.54 -8.02
CA GLN A 9 10.46 -12.75 -9.35
C GLN A 9 9.20 -11.92 -9.57
N GLN A 10 8.28 -11.90 -8.60
CA GLN A 10 7.05 -11.10 -8.66
C GLN A 10 7.33 -9.60 -8.70
N ILE A 11 8.23 -9.13 -7.85
CA ILE A 11 8.65 -7.73 -7.87
C ILE A 11 9.30 -7.39 -9.22
N ALA A 12 10.20 -8.22 -9.74
CA ALA A 12 10.83 -8.01 -11.05
C ALA A 12 9.78 -7.94 -12.18
N GLN A 13 8.79 -8.84 -12.17
CA GLN A 13 7.69 -8.81 -13.14
C GLN A 13 6.88 -7.51 -13.05
N LEU A 14 6.51 -7.07 -11.87
CA LEU A 14 5.79 -5.82 -11.66
C LEU A 14 6.61 -4.62 -12.12
N PHE A 15 7.93 -4.64 -11.90
CA PHE A 15 8.81 -3.58 -12.38
C PHE A 15 9.00 -3.56 -13.89
N LEU A 16 8.98 -4.70 -14.56
CA LEU A 16 8.97 -4.72 -16.03
C LEU A 16 7.73 -4.02 -16.58
N VAL A 17 6.56 -4.24 -15.96
CA VAL A 17 5.34 -3.51 -16.32
C VAL A 17 5.46 -2.00 -16.02
N LEU A 18 6.09 -1.62 -14.90
CA LEU A 18 6.41 -0.22 -14.61
C LEU A 18 7.28 0.41 -15.70
N LEU A 19 8.32 -0.30 -16.16
CA LEU A 19 9.16 0.17 -17.26
C LEU A 19 8.40 0.32 -18.57
N MET A 20 7.42 -0.55 -18.85
CA MET A 20 6.50 -0.37 -20.00
C MET A 20 5.72 0.93 -19.87
N GLY A 21 5.14 1.22 -18.69
CA GLY A 21 4.45 2.49 -18.43
C GLY A 21 5.34 3.72 -18.61
N TYR A 22 6.59 3.65 -18.15
CA TYR A 22 7.59 4.67 -18.37
C TYR A 22 7.90 4.85 -19.86
N ALA A 23 8.14 3.75 -20.58
CA ALA A 23 8.50 3.76 -22.00
C ALA A 23 7.37 4.34 -22.88
N VAL A 24 6.11 3.98 -22.61
CA VAL A 24 4.94 4.46 -23.36
C VAL A 24 4.83 5.99 -23.33
N VAL A 25 5.18 6.62 -22.22
CA VAL A 25 5.20 8.09 -22.10
C VAL A 25 6.45 8.68 -22.74
N LYS A 26 7.63 8.09 -22.52
CA LYS A 26 8.90 8.60 -23.09
C LYS A 26 8.99 8.48 -24.60
N THR A 27 8.32 7.49 -25.19
CA THR A 27 8.21 7.34 -26.66
C THR A 27 7.16 8.27 -27.30
N GLY A 28 6.35 8.97 -26.46
CA GLY A 28 5.33 9.87 -26.94
C GLY A 28 4.04 9.20 -27.42
N LEU A 29 3.89 7.87 -27.23
CA LEU A 29 2.65 7.15 -27.55
C LEU A 29 1.49 7.61 -26.66
N LEU A 30 1.76 7.85 -25.39
CA LEU A 30 0.82 8.47 -24.45
C LEU A 30 1.47 9.68 -23.79
N LYS A 31 0.63 10.62 -23.38
CA LYS A 31 1.05 11.70 -22.48
C LYS A 31 0.90 11.22 -21.04
N ALA A 32 1.72 11.75 -20.16
CA ALA A 32 1.58 11.43 -18.74
C ALA A 32 0.21 11.86 -18.17
N SER A 33 -0.41 12.93 -18.73
CA SER A 33 -1.79 13.33 -18.41
C SER A 33 -2.83 12.25 -18.68
N ASP A 34 -2.58 11.31 -19.60
CA ASP A 34 -3.50 10.24 -19.96
C ASP A 34 -3.60 9.19 -18.84
N SER A 35 -2.60 9.17 -17.94
CA SER A 35 -2.66 8.36 -16.71
C SER A 35 -3.88 8.66 -15.86
N LYS A 36 -4.45 9.88 -15.96
CA LYS A 36 -5.66 10.27 -15.23
C LYS A 36 -6.86 9.39 -15.57
N VAL A 37 -7.07 9.05 -16.84
CA VAL A 37 -8.15 8.18 -17.29
C VAL A 37 -7.96 6.76 -16.74
N LEU A 38 -6.74 6.22 -16.86
CA LEU A 38 -6.39 4.91 -16.32
C LEU A 38 -6.53 4.87 -14.79
N SER A 39 -6.16 5.95 -14.11
CA SER A 39 -6.33 6.07 -12.66
C SER A 39 -7.79 6.02 -12.22
N VAL A 40 -8.70 6.63 -13.00
CA VAL A 40 -10.14 6.55 -12.72
C VAL A 40 -10.63 5.10 -12.84
N VAL A 41 -10.27 4.39 -13.91
CA VAL A 41 -10.62 2.98 -14.09
C VAL A 41 -10.02 2.13 -12.95
N PHE A 42 -8.76 2.37 -12.60
CA PHE A 42 -8.08 1.65 -11.52
C PHE A 42 -8.80 1.82 -10.17
N VAL A 43 -9.07 3.07 -9.78
CA VAL A 43 -9.63 3.40 -8.45
C VAL A 43 -11.10 3.04 -8.33
N TYR A 44 -11.90 3.29 -9.40
CA TYR A 44 -13.36 3.17 -9.33
C TYR A 44 -13.90 1.83 -9.87
N LEU A 45 -13.09 1.05 -10.57
CA LEU A 45 -13.51 -0.24 -11.13
C LEU A 45 -12.62 -1.39 -10.62
N VAL A 46 -11.31 -1.34 -10.84
CA VAL A 46 -10.41 -2.47 -10.53
C VAL A 46 -10.32 -2.70 -9.03
N MET A 47 -10.02 -1.66 -8.26
CA MET A 47 -9.85 -1.76 -6.80
C MET A 47 -11.12 -2.27 -6.09
N PRO A 48 -12.34 -1.73 -6.35
CA PRO A 48 -13.56 -2.26 -5.74
C PRO A 48 -13.83 -3.72 -6.09
N CYS A 49 -13.55 -4.15 -7.33
CA CYS A 49 -13.70 -5.55 -7.74
C CYS A 49 -12.81 -6.48 -6.94
N VAL A 50 -11.53 -6.12 -6.76
CA VAL A 50 -10.59 -6.92 -5.95
C VAL A 50 -11.07 -7.02 -4.51
N VAL A 51 -11.45 -5.90 -3.93
CA VAL A 51 -11.90 -5.85 -2.52
C VAL A 51 -13.16 -6.69 -2.33
N LEU A 52 -14.18 -6.52 -3.18
CA LEU A 52 -15.40 -7.33 -3.09
C LEU A 52 -15.12 -8.83 -3.26
N ASN A 53 -14.23 -9.18 -4.20
CA ASN A 53 -13.84 -10.59 -4.42
C ASN A 53 -13.10 -11.17 -3.22
N ALA A 54 -12.23 -10.39 -2.55
CA ALA A 54 -11.48 -10.84 -1.38
C ALA A 54 -12.38 -11.24 -0.20
N PHE A 55 -13.58 -10.67 -0.09
CA PHE A 55 -14.57 -11.03 0.92
C PHE A 55 -15.46 -12.22 0.51
N GLN A 56 -15.33 -12.76 -0.72
CA GLN A 56 -16.07 -13.96 -1.16
C GLN A 56 -15.36 -15.25 -0.73
N ILE A 57 -15.01 -15.32 0.55
CA ILE A 57 -14.36 -16.47 1.21
C ILE A 57 -15.34 -17.17 2.15
N LYS A 58 -15.07 -18.44 2.42
CA LYS A 58 -15.87 -19.22 3.38
C LYS A 58 -15.72 -18.62 4.78
N ASP A 59 -16.83 -18.49 5.49
CA ASP A 59 -16.81 -18.06 6.88
C ASP A 59 -16.47 -19.23 7.80
N THR A 60 -15.26 -19.19 8.35
CA THR A 60 -14.78 -20.17 9.34
C THR A 60 -14.25 -19.46 10.59
N PRO A 61 -14.23 -20.14 11.77
CA PRO A 61 -13.66 -19.55 12.99
C PRO A 61 -12.22 -19.04 12.80
N GLU A 62 -11.42 -19.78 12.00
CA GLU A 62 -10.03 -19.44 11.72
C GLU A 62 -9.93 -18.12 10.93
N ILE A 63 -10.77 -17.94 9.91
CA ILE A 63 -10.81 -16.71 9.10
C ILE A 63 -11.28 -15.53 9.94
N ARG A 64 -12.30 -15.69 10.78
CA ARG A 64 -12.74 -14.64 11.70
C ARG A 64 -11.63 -14.21 12.66
N THR A 65 -10.94 -15.19 13.24
CA THR A 65 -9.79 -14.95 14.13
C THR A 65 -8.68 -14.24 13.38
N GLY A 66 -8.36 -14.68 12.14
CA GLY A 66 -7.37 -14.05 11.27
C GLY A 66 -7.72 -12.60 10.91
N LEU A 67 -9.00 -12.30 10.63
CA LEU A 67 -9.46 -10.93 10.35
C LEU A 67 -9.32 -10.02 11.58
N LEU A 68 -9.70 -10.49 12.77
CA LEU A 68 -9.53 -9.72 14.00
C LEU A 68 -8.06 -9.52 14.33
N TYR A 69 -7.25 -10.55 14.16
CA TYR A 69 -5.81 -10.45 14.33
C TYR A 69 -5.17 -9.46 13.35
N SER A 70 -5.50 -9.57 12.06
CA SER A 70 -4.98 -8.66 11.03
C SER A 70 -5.36 -7.20 11.31
N MET A 71 -6.59 -6.95 11.78
CA MET A 71 -7.04 -5.62 12.16
C MET A 71 -6.26 -5.08 13.38
N GLY A 72 -6.07 -5.91 14.42
CA GLY A 72 -5.30 -5.54 15.60
C GLY A 72 -3.84 -5.20 15.26
N ILE A 73 -3.19 -6.04 14.44
CA ILE A 73 -1.82 -5.81 13.97
C ILE A 73 -1.75 -4.56 13.09
N ALA A 74 -2.69 -4.35 12.18
CA ALA A 74 -2.73 -3.16 11.32
C ALA A 74 -2.85 -1.86 12.13
N VAL A 75 -3.73 -1.83 13.14
CA VAL A 75 -3.86 -0.69 14.07
C VAL A 75 -2.55 -0.50 14.85
N GLY A 76 -2.00 -1.57 15.42
CA GLY A 76 -0.73 -1.51 16.16
C GLY A 76 0.41 -0.96 15.32
N MET A 77 0.59 -1.42 14.08
CA MET A 77 1.61 -0.90 13.16
C MET A 77 1.42 0.60 12.87
N HIS A 78 0.18 1.04 12.62
CA HIS A 78 -0.07 2.46 12.36
C HIS A 78 0.16 3.33 13.61
N VAL A 79 -0.15 2.83 14.80
CA VAL A 79 0.22 3.52 16.06
C VAL A 79 1.74 3.66 16.15
N VAL A 80 2.50 2.61 15.86
CA VAL A 80 3.97 2.68 15.84
C VAL A 80 4.46 3.68 14.79
N PHE A 81 3.89 3.69 13.56
CA PHE A 81 4.23 4.68 12.54
C PHE A 81 4.03 6.11 13.05
N LEU A 82 2.89 6.40 13.68
CA LEU A 82 2.57 7.72 14.21
C LEU A 82 3.51 8.10 15.36
N LEU A 83 3.82 7.18 16.26
CA LEU A 83 4.75 7.40 17.38
C LEU A 83 6.18 7.67 16.90
N LEU A 84 6.69 6.85 15.96
CA LEU A 84 8.01 7.05 15.37
C LEU A 84 8.09 8.39 14.64
N ASN A 85 7.05 8.73 13.88
CA ASN A 85 6.99 10.03 13.21
C ASN A 85 6.98 11.19 14.22
N ALA A 86 6.19 11.10 15.29
CA ALA A 86 6.17 12.11 16.35
C ALA A 86 7.53 12.28 17.03
N LEU A 87 8.28 11.18 17.20
CA LEU A 87 9.63 11.18 17.76
C LEU A 87 10.63 11.82 16.79
N PHE A 88 10.60 11.43 15.52
CA PHE A 88 11.61 11.86 14.54
C PHE A 88 11.35 13.23 13.93
N ARG A 89 10.09 13.69 13.87
CA ARG A 89 9.73 14.94 13.17
C ARG A 89 10.53 16.16 13.64
N LYS A 90 10.80 16.29 14.95
CA LYS A 90 11.54 17.42 15.53
C LYS A 90 13.04 17.23 15.35
N SER A 91 13.57 16.06 15.68
CA SER A 91 15.01 15.76 15.65
C SER A 91 15.58 15.78 14.23
N LEU A 92 14.82 15.27 13.26
CA LEU A 92 15.20 15.22 11.85
C LEU A 92 14.63 16.40 11.02
N LYS A 93 13.90 17.32 11.67
CA LYS A 93 13.27 18.51 11.05
C LYS A 93 12.43 18.12 9.83
N LEU A 94 11.59 17.08 9.98
CA LEU A 94 10.72 16.61 8.91
C LEU A 94 9.59 17.61 8.66
N ASP A 95 9.40 18.01 7.40
CA ASP A 95 8.24 18.79 7.00
C ASP A 95 6.97 17.94 6.90
N ALA A 96 5.81 18.56 6.66
CA ALA A 96 4.53 17.85 6.61
C ALA A 96 4.48 16.82 5.46
N VAL A 97 5.10 17.12 4.32
CA VAL A 97 5.13 16.24 3.15
C VAL A 97 5.98 14.99 3.44
N GLU A 98 7.15 15.17 4.02
CA GLU A 98 8.04 14.07 4.42
C GLU A 98 7.37 13.16 5.45
N GLN A 99 6.76 13.75 6.49
CA GLN A 99 6.04 13.00 7.53
C GLN A 99 4.96 12.09 6.94
N VAL A 100 4.13 12.62 6.06
CA VAL A 100 3.02 11.87 5.44
C VAL A 100 3.55 10.78 4.51
N ASN A 101 4.61 11.04 3.73
CA ASN A 101 5.24 10.04 2.86
C ASN A 101 5.94 8.91 3.65
N ILE A 102 6.42 9.17 4.86
CA ILE A 102 7.01 8.15 5.74
C ILE A 102 5.91 7.21 6.29
N ILE A 103 4.74 7.74 6.65
CA ILE A 103 3.68 6.96 7.29
C ILE A 103 2.88 6.15 6.27
N TYR A 104 2.47 6.76 5.14
CA TYR A 104 1.49 6.18 4.24
C TYR A 104 2.13 5.46 3.06
N SER A 105 1.75 4.21 2.89
CA SER A 105 2.32 3.27 1.92
C SER A 105 1.44 3.07 0.70
N ASN A 106 2.02 2.61 -0.39
CA ASN A 106 1.29 2.19 -1.59
C ASN A 106 0.76 0.75 -1.47
N ALA A 107 0.23 0.41 -0.28
CA ALA A 107 -0.20 -0.95 0.06
C ALA A 107 -1.24 -1.49 -0.92
N ALA A 108 -2.29 -0.73 -1.23
CA ALA A 108 -3.39 -1.22 -2.03
C ALA A 108 -2.98 -1.64 -3.46
N ALA A 109 -2.08 -0.89 -4.10
CA ALA A 109 -1.70 -1.16 -5.48
C ALA A 109 -0.61 -2.24 -5.61
N LEU A 110 0.31 -2.31 -4.64
CA LEU A 110 1.48 -3.21 -4.70
C LEU A 110 1.28 -4.53 -3.96
N VAL A 111 0.63 -4.50 -2.79
CA VAL A 111 0.58 -5.68 -1.92
C VAL A 111 -0.35 -6.74 -2.45
N ILE A 112 -1.53 -6.36 -2.94
CA ILE A 112 -2.53 -7.32 -3.38
C ILE A 112 -1.98 -8.30 -4.41
N PRO A 113 -1.36 -7.86 -5.53
CA PRO A 113 -0.79 -8.80 -6.50
C PRO A 113 0.37 -9.64 -5.94
N ILE A 114 1.15 -9.08 -5.00
CA ILE A 114 2.23 -9.83 -4.36
C ILE A 114 1.66 -10.91 -3.43
N VAL A 115 0.65 -10.57 -2.62
CA VAL A 115 -0.01 -11.53 -1.72
C VAL A 115 -0.68 -12.65 -2.50
N GLN A 116 -1.43 -12.32 -3.56
CA GLN A 116 -2.04 -13.32 -4.45
C GLN A 116 -1.02 -14.31 -5.00
N ALA A 117 0.14 -13.82 -5.43
CA ALA A 117 1.17 -14.65 -6.03
C ALA A 117 1.98 -15.47 -5.02
N LEU A 118 2.19 -14.96 -3.79
CA LEU A 118 3.03 -15.61 -2.77
C LEU A 118 2.25 -16.51 -1.82
N LEU A 119 1.07 -16.07 -1.40
CA LEU A 119 0.30 -16.69 -0.32
C LEU A 119 -1.04 -17.25 -0.80
N GLY A 120 -1.60 -16.73 -1.89
CA GLY A 120 -2.89 -17.12 -2.41
C GLY A 120 -3.95 -16.03 -2.30
N GLU A 121 -5.06 -16.20 -3.04
CA GLU A 121 -6.16 -15.21 -3.05
C GLU A 121 -6.85 -15.06 -1.69
N GLU A 122 -6.88 -16.13 -0.90
CA GLU A 122 -7.49 -16.17 0.42
C GLU A 122 -6.82 -15.22 1.42
N TYR A 123 -5.53 -14.90 1.23
CA TYR A 123 -4.82 -13.97 2.12
C TYR A 123 -5.06 -12.50 1.78
N VAL A 124 -5.62 -12.20 0.60
CA VAL A 124 -5.89 -10.80 0.18
C VAL A 124 -6.82 -10.10 1.16
N VAL A 125 -7.80 -10.80 1.74
CA VAL A 125 -8.74 -10.22 2.69
C VAL A 125 -8.04 -9.63 3.92
N TYR A 126 -6.95 -10.24 4.38
CA TYR A 126 -6.19 -9.75 5.53
C TYR A 126 -5.44 -8.45 5.20
N SER A 127 -5.02 -8.25 3.93
CA SER A 127 -4.42 -6.97 3.51
C SER A 127 -5.42 -5.82 3.56
N CYS A 128 -6.72 -6.10 3.41
CA CYS A 128 -7.76 -5.09 3.55
C CYS A 128 -7.77 -4.44 4.93
N ALA A 129 -7.41 -5.17 6.00
CA ALA A 129 -7.31 -4.61 7.34
C ALA A 129 -6.31 -3.45 7.41
N PHE A 130 -5.12 -3.60 6.81
CA PHE A 130 -4.13 -2.52 6.73
C PHE A 130 -4.64 -1.35 5.90
N VAL A 131 -5.25 -1.63 4.74
CA VAL A 131 -5.79 -0.60 3.84
C VAL A 131 -6.90 0.20 4.51
N ILE A 132 -7.79 -0.44 5.28
CA ILE A 132 -8.86 0.25 6.03
C ILE A 132 -8.26 1.28 7.00
N VAL A 133 -7.35 0.83 7.86
CA VAL A 133 -6.73 1.69 8.87
C VAL A 133 -5.97 2.82 8.19
N GLN A 134 -5.20 2.51 7.15
CA GLN A 134 -4.46 3.50 6.38
C GLN A 134 -5.38 4.54 5.73
N LEU A 135 -6.49 4.15 5.10
CA LEU A 135 -7.43 5.08 4.46
C LEU A 135 -8.08 6.01 5.47
N VAL A 136 -8.50 5.49 6.62
CA VAL A 136 -9.04 6.32 7.71
C VAL A 136 -8.01 7.36 8.13
N LEU A 137 -6.78 6.94 8.40
CA LEU A 137 -5.71 7.85 8.82
C LEU A 137 -5.27 8.82 7.71
N LEU A 138 -5.31 8.40 6.44
CA LEU A 138 -4.97 9.26 5.31
C LEU A 138 -5.92 10.46 5.22
N TRP A 139 -7.24 10.24 5.36
CA TRP A 139 -8.24 11.31 5.28
C TRP A 139 -8.48 12.05 6.60
N THR A 140 -7.87 11.60 7.69
CA THR A 140 -7.90 12.28 8.99
C THR A 140 -6.55 12.90 9.31
N HIS A 141 -5.56 12.09 9.69
CA HIS A 141 -4.24 12.55 10.12
C HIS A 141 -3.43 13.18 8.98
N ALA A 142 -3.31 12.52 7.81
CA ALA A 142 -2.50 13.08 6.72
C ALA A 142 -3.10 14.38 6.18
N SER A 143 -4.42 14.41 6.02
CA SER A 143 -5.15 15.62 5.64
C SER A 143 -4.90 16.76 6.62
N ALA A 144 -5.01 16.51 7.93
CA ALA A 144 -4.75 17.50 8.98
C ALA A 144 -3.29 17.99 8.98
N CYS A 145 -2.33 17.07 8.79
CA CYS A 145 -0.90 17.38 8.73
C CYS A 145 -0.57 18.30 7.53
N LEU A 146 -1.11 17.99 6.35
CA LEU A 146 -0.89 18.76 5.13
C LEU A 146 -1.63 20.11 5.14
N GLN A 147 -2.85 20.16 5.67
CA GLN A 147 -3.59 21.42 5.80
C GLN A 147 -3.04 22.34 6.90
N GLY A 148 -2.36 21.78 7.89
CA GLY A 148 -1.99 22.51 9.12
C GLY A 148 -3.19 22.83 10.01
N SER A 149 -4.33 22.13 9.85
CA SER A 149 -5.56 22.30 10.61
C SER A 149 -6.21 20.93 10.87
N ALA A 150 -6.77 20.75 12.06
CA ALA A 150 -7.42 19.48 12.46
C ALA A 150 -8.85 19.33 11.90
N ARG A 151 -9.11 19.76 10.67
CA ARG A 151 -10.42 19.56 10.03
C ARG A 151 -10.54 18.14 9.50
N LEU A 152 -11.48 17.39 10.06
CA LEU A 152 -11.83 16.04 9.60
C LEU A 152 -12.68 16.10 8.34
N GLU A 153 -12.22 15.47 7.27
CA GLU A 153 -12.95 15.44 6.01
C GLU A 153 -13.85 14.20 5.92
N TRP A 154 -14.78 14.07 6.87
CA TRP A 154 -15.70 12.93 6.96
C TRP A 154 -16.40 12.60 5.65
N ARG A 155 -16.78 13.62 4.88
CA ARG A 155 -17.45 13.43 3.60
C ARG A 155 -16.55 12.66 2.62
N LYS A 156 -15.27 13.01 2.52
CA LYS A 156 -14.32 12.30 1.63
C LYS A 156 -14.07 10.87 2.08
N LEU A 157 -14.08 10.62 3.39
CA LEU A 157 -13.98 9.28 3.95
C LEU A 157 -15.20 8.44 3.59
N LEU A 158 -16.40 8.92 3.88
CA LEU A 158 -17.66 8.20 3.66
C LEU A 158 -18.00 8.00 2.18
N THR A 159 -17.49 8.87 1.29
CA THR A 159 -17.68 8.74 -0.16
C THR A 159 -16.50 8.04 -0.86
N ASN A 160 -15.53 7.53 -0.10
CA ASN A 160 -14.40 6.79 -0.67
C ASN A 160 -14.88 5.44 -1.20
N VAL A 161 -14.76 5.23 -2.50
CA VAL A 161 -15.23 4.03 -3.20
C VAL A 161 -14.61 2.73 -2.63
N ASN A 162 -13.34 2.78 -2.23
CA ASN A 162 -12.68 1.60 -1.65
C ASN A 162 -13.23 1.26 -0.26
N LEU A 163 -13.52 2.27 0.58
CA LEU A 163 -14.18 2.05 1.87
C LEU A 163 -15.60 1.55 1.70
N ILE A 164 -16.33 2.05 0.71
CA ILE A 164 -17.67 1.55 0.37
C ILE A 164 -17.60 0.09 -0.08
N ALA A 165 -16.63 -0.26 -0.95
CA ALA A 165 -16.41 -1.64 -1.39
C ALA A 165 -16.03 -2.57 -0.24
N ILE A 166 -15.16 -2.12 0.69
CA ILE A 166 -14.81 -2.87 1.91
C ILE A 166 -16.06 -3.08 2.78
N ALA A 167 -16.84 -2.02 3.03
CA ALA A 167 -18.06 -2.11 3.83
C ALA A 167 -19.09 -3.06 3.18
N ALA A 168 -19.28 -2.98 1.86
CA ALA A 168 -20.15 -3.88 1.12
C ALA A 168 -19.66 -5.32 1.15
N GLY A 169 -18.37 -5.55 0.92
CA GLY A 169 -17.74 -6.88 0.99
C GLY A 169 -17.85 -7.49 2.39
N ALA A 170 -17.54 -6.71 3.42
CA ALA A 170 -17.67 -7.14 4.82
C ALA A 170 -19.13 -7.46 5.18
N LEU A 171 -20.10 -6.68 4.69
CA LEU A 171 -21.51 -6.93 4.92
C LEU A 171 -21.96 -8.24 4.25
N LEU A 172 -21.55 -8.48 2.99
CA LEU A 172 -21.83 -9.73 2.28
C LEU A 172 -21.25 -10.93 3.05
N TYR A 173 -20.01 -10.81 3.53
CA TYR A 173 -19.35 -11.84 4.34
C TYR A 173 -20.10 -12.11 5.65
N LEU A 174 -20.46 -11.07 6.42
CA LEU A 174 -21.17 -11.21 7.70
C LEU A 174 -22.59 -11.76 7.53
N LEU A 175 -23.26 -11.47 6.42
CA LEU A 175 -24.57 -12.02 6.09
C LEU A 175 -24.50 -13.38 5.42
N HIS A 176 -23.30 -13.95 5.23
CA HIS A 176 -23.07 -15.23 4.52
C HIS A 176 -23.65 -15.24 3.10
N ILE A 177 -23.65 -14.10 2.42
CA ILE A 177 -24.16 -13.98 1.05
C ILE A 177 -23.03 -14.27 0.07
N SER A 178 -23.11 -15.42 -0.61
CA SER A 178 -22.23 -15.77 -1.73
C SER A 178 -22.78 -15.19 -3.03
N LEU A 179 -21.93 -14.47 -3.76
CA LEU A 179 -22.31 -13.93 -5.07
C LEU A 179 -22.36 -15.06 -6.11
N PRO A 180 -23.29 -14.99 -7.09
CA PRO A 180 -23.35 -15.95 -8.18
C PRO A 180 -22.04 -16.05 -8.97
N ALA A 181 -21.71 -17.24 -9.46
CA ALA A 181 -20.46 -17.52 -10.18
C ALA A 181 -20.14 -16.53 -11.33
N PRO A 182 -21.09 -16.09 -12.18
CA PRO A 182 -20.78 -15.08 -13.19
C PRO A 182 -20.28 -13.75 -12.61
N ILE A 183 -20.82 -13.34 -11.44
CA ILE A 183 -20.41 -12.09 -10.76
C ILE A 183 -19.01 -12.25 -10.17
N THR A 184 -18.74 -13.33 -9.44
CA THR A 184 -17.42 -13.57 -8.85
C THR A 184 -16.33 -13.73 -9.91
N SER A 185 -16.63 -14.42 -11.02
CA SER A 185 -15.70 -14.53 -12.15
C SER A 185 -15.43 -13.18 -12.83
N THR A 186 -16.42 -12.30 -12.91
CA THR A 186 -16.25 -10.94 -13.43
C THR A 186 -15.40 -10.10 -12.47
N LEU A 187 -15.68 -10.16 -11.16
CA LEU A 187 -14.89 -9.45 -10.15
C LEU A 187 -13.43 -9.91 -10.18
N SER A 188 -13.17 -11.21 -10.27
CA SER A 188 -11.82 -11.77 -10.39
C SER A 188 -11.12 -11.33 -11.67
N SER A 189 -11.79 -11.41 -12.83
CA SER A 189 -11.22 -11.00 -14.12
C SER A 189 -10.81 -9.52 -14.14
N VAL A 190 -11.66 -8.63 -13.62
CA VAL A 190 -11.33 -7.20 -13.50
C VAL A 190 -10.27 -6.98 -12.41
N GLY A 191 -10.38 -7.69 -11.30
CA GLY A 191 -9.45 -7.61 -10.18
C GLY A 191 -8.01 -7.98 -10.56
N ASN A 192 -7.82 -8.95 -11.44
CA ASN A 192 -6.50 -9.37 -11.91
C ASN A 192 -5.74 -8.27 -12.68
N MET A 193 -6.42 -7.19 -13.07
CA MET A 193 -5.76 -6.01 -13.65
C MET A 193 -5.02 -5.16 -12.61
N ILE A 194 -5.20 -5.40 -11.30
CA ILE A 194 -4.67 -4.51 -10.24
C ILE A 194 -3.15 -4.36 -10.32
N GLY A 195 -2.42 -5.46 -10.41
CA GLY A 195 -0.96 -5.44 -10.50
C GLY A 195 -0.44 -4.73 -11.76
N PRO A 196 -0.79 -5.22 -12.95
CA PRO A 196 -0.35 -4.60 -14.20
C PRO A 196 -0.73 -3.13 -14.32
N MET A 197 -1.97 -2.78 -13.99
CA MET A 197 -2.48 -1.40 -14.13
C MET A 197 -1.85 -0.45 -13.11
N GLY A 198 -1.68 -0.91 -11.86
CA GLY A 198 -1.01 -0.12 -10.82
C GLY A 198 0.45 0.19 -11.17
N MET A 199 1.17 -0.78 -11.74
CA MET A 199 2.56 -0.61 -12.16
C MET A 199 2.69 0.24 -13.42
N LEU A 200 1.79 0.07 -14.39
CA LEU A 200 1.73 0.93 -15.58
C LEU A 200 1.56 2.40 -15.18
N LEU A 201 0.61 2.68 -14.28
CA LEU A 201 0.37 4.02 -13.73
C LEU A 201 1.59 4.58 -12.99
N ALA A 202 2.26 3.77 -12.19
CA ALA A 202 3.49 4.15 -11.51
C ALA A 202 4.58 4.53 -12.51
N GLY A 203 4.76 3.75 -13.57
CA GLY A 203 5.71 4.02 -14.66
C GLY A 203 5.40 5.32 -15.41
N MET A 204 4.15 5.56 -15.73
CA MET A 204 3.70 6.80 -16.38
C MET A 204 3.99 8.03 -15.49
N ALA A 205 3.71 7.93 -14.18
CA ALA A 205 4.00 8.99 -13.22
C ALA A 205 5.51 9.26 -13.09
N ILE A 206 6.35 8.23 -13.07
CA ILE A 206 7.81 8.37 -13.04
C ILE A 206 8.33 9.09 -14.28
N ALA A 207 7.73 8.87 -15.45
CA ALA A 207 8.16 9.49 -16.71
C ALA A 207 8.00 11.02 -16.72
N GLU A 208 7.10 11.60 -15.91
CA GLU A 208 6.92 13.05 -15.78
C GLU A 208 8.03 13.74 -14.98
N VAL A 209 8.68 12.99 -14.09
CA VAL A 209 9.58 13.57 -13.09
C VAL A 209 11.01 13.62 -13.63
N PRO A 210 11.75 14.72 -13.44
CA PRO A 210 13.15 14.81 -13.85
C PRO A 210 14.03 13.93 -12.92
N LEU A 211 14.27 12.69 -13.31
CA LEU A 211 14.98 11.69 -12.51
C LEU A 211 16.33 12.18 -11.99
N LYS A 212 17.08 12.95 -12.80
CA LYS A 212 18.34 13.55 -12.36
C LYS A 212 18.16 14.39 -11.09
N LYS A 213 17.11 15.23 -11.03
CA LYS A 213 16.80 16.05 -9.86
C LYS A 213 16.39 15.19 -8.67
N VAL A 214 15.61 14.12 -8.91
CA VAL A 214 15.18 13.19 -7.87
C VAL A 214 16.37 12.54 -7.18
N PHE A 215 17.33 12.03 -7.97
CA PHE A 215 18.51 11.33 -7.43
C PHE A 215 19.59 12.28 -6.89
N CYS A 216 19.71 13.51 -7.43
CA CYS A 216 20.72 14.47 -6.99
C CYS A 216 20.30 15.33 -5.78
N THR A 217 19.07 15.21 -5.28
CA THR A 217 18.61 15.97 -4.10
C THR A 217 18.79 15.12 -2.82
N PRO A 218 19.80 15.42 -1.96
CA PRO A 218 20.10 14.59 -0.78
C PRO A 218 18.93 14.49 0.20
N ARG A 219 18.11 15.53 0.30
CA ARG A 219 16.95 15.57 1.21
C ARG A 219 15.90 14.48 0.91
N ASN A 220 15.80 14.02 -0.34
CA ASN A 220 14.87 12.96 -0.71
C ASN A 220 15.20 11.62 -0.04
N TYR A 221 16.46 11.37 0.26
CA TYR A 221 16.90 10.06 0.79
C TYR A 221 16.50 9.82 2.23
N LEU A 222 16.38 10.86 3.05
CA LEU A 222 16.00 10.71 4.45
C LEU A 222 14.59 10.10 4.62
N PRO A 223 13.52 10.68 4.06
CA PRO A 223 12.18 10.09 4.18
C PRO A 223 12.09 8.73 3.48
N VAL A 224 12.80 8.53 2.37
CA VAL A 224 12.84 7.23 1.67
C VAL A 224 13.53 6.16 2.51
N PHE A 225 14.67 6.46 3.15
CA PHE A 225 15.34 5.54 4.06
C PHE A 225 14.44 5.17 5.25
N LEU A 226 13.83 6.17 5.89
CA LEU A 226 12.91 5.93 7.00
C LEU A 226 11.71 5.07 6.56
N ARG A 227 11.14 5.34 5.37
CA ARG A 227 10.00 4.60 4.82
C ARG A 227 10.32 3.16 4.49
N LEU A 228 11.44 2.89 3.80
CA LEU A 228 11.76 1.58 3.25
C LEU A 228 12.54 0.67 4.21
N LEU A 229 13.28 1.25 5.13
CA LEU A 229 14.17 0.51 6.04
C LEU A 229 13.94 0.86 7.52
N GLY A 230 14.03 2.13 7.89
CA GLY A 230 14.04 2.54 9.29
C GLY A 230 12.78 2.11 10.05
N VAL A 231 11.62 2.50 9.56
CA VAL A 231 10.33 2.17 10.19
C VAL A 231 9.99 0.68 10.05
N PRO A 232 10.13 0.04 8.87
CA PRO A 232 9.93 -1.40 8.72
C PRO A 232 10.82 -2.25 9.63
N LEU A 233 12.08 -1.85 9.84
CA LEU A 233 12.99 -2.55 10.76
C LEU A 233 12.46 -2.51 12.20
N VAL A 234 12.03 -1.35 12.66
CA VAL A 234 11.44 -1.22 14.01
C VAL A 234 10.19 -2.10 14.12
N ILE A 235 9.33 -2.11 13.12
CA ILE A 235 8.12 -2.94 13.10
C ILE A 235 8.46 -4.43 13.22
N VAL A 236 9.37 -4.95 12.38
CA VAL A 236 9.67 -6.38 12.40
C VAL A 236 10.32 -6.81 13.72
N LEU A 237 11.17 -5.95 14.30
CA LEU A 237 11.77 -6.20 15.61
C LEU A 237 10.74 -6.19 16.74
N LEU A 238 9.76 -5.28 16.71
CA LEU A 238 8.66 -5.28 17.67
C LEU A 238 7.80 -6.54 17.54
N LEU A 239 7.42 -6.93 16.31
CA LEU A 239 6.64 -8.14 16.06
C LEU A 239 7.37 -9.40 16.53
N TRP A 240 8.67 -9.47 16.30
CA TRP A 240 9.54 -10.53 16.82
C TRP A 240 9.57 -10.55 18.35
N ALA A 241 9.80 -9.39 18.98
CA ALA A 241 9.91 -9.28 20.43
C ALA A 241 8.64 -9.70 21.17
N VAL A 242 7.45 -9.47 20.58
CA VAL A 242 6.18 -9.89 21.16
C VAL A 242 5.71 -11.25 20.67
N HIS A 243 6.53 -11.97 19.88
CA HIS A 243 6.19 -13.26 19.28
C HIS A 243 4.83 -13.26 18.54
N ALA A 244 4.54 -12.18 17.80
CA ALA A 244 3.24 -11.97 17.18
C ALA A 244 2.82 -13.11 16.25
N SER A 245 3.75 -13.75 15.54
CA SER A 245 3.49 -14.88 14.64
C SER A 245 2.90 -16.11 15.33
N LEU A 246 3.02 -16.22 16.65
CA LEU A 246 2.56 -17.37 17.43
C LEU A 246 1.21 -17.14 18.13
N TRP A 247 0.60 -15.96 17.98
CA TRP A 247 -0.65 -15.63 18.69
C TRP A 247 -1.86 -16.41 18.20
N ILE A 248 -1.85 -16.78 16.91
CA ILE A 248 -2.94 -17.54 16.29
C ILE A 248 -2.36 -18.62 15.34
N PRO A 249 -3.12 -19.67 15.02
CA PRO A 249 -2.78 -20.59 13.93
C PRO A 249 -2.65 -19.79 12.63
N ASP A 250 -1.66 -20.15 11.78
CA ASP A 250 -1.32 -19.43 10.56
C ASP A 250 -0.97 -17.93 10.75
N GLY A 251 -0.66 -17.53 11.99
CA GLY A 251 -0.32 -16.14 12.33
C GLY A 251 0.86 -15.60 11.55
N LYS A 252 1.84 -16.44 11.19
CA LYS A 252 3.01 -16.03 10.38
C LYS A 252 2.62 -15.55 8.98
N SER A 253 1.78 -16.29 8.26
CA SER A 253 1.34 -15.95 6.89
C SER A 253 0.48 -14.69 6.89
N ILE A 254 -0.46 -14.59 7.84
CA ILE A 254 -1.30 -13.40 8.00
C ILE A 254 -0.45 -12.18 8.36
N LEU A 255 0.49 -12.34 9.29
CA LEU A 255 1.41 -11.28 9.69
C LEU A 255 2.29 -10.82 8.54
N MET A 256 2.78 -11.74 7.70
CA MET A 256 3.53 -11.44 6.48
C MET A 256 2.71 -10.56 5.54
N THR A 257 1.41 -10.87 5.35
CA THR A 257 0.50 -10.07 4.52
C THR A 257 0.42 -8.61 5.00
N ILE A 258 0.25 -8.41 6.32
CA ILE A 258 0.17 -7.07 6.90
C ILE A 258 1.55 -6.37 6.84
N TYR A 259 2.62 -7.11 7.11
CA TYR A 259 3.98 -6.56 7.05
C TYR A 259 4.39 -6.17 5.61
N LEU A 260 4.01 -6.96 4.60
CA LEU A 260 4.16 -6.58 3.19
C LEU A 260 3.52 -5.22 2.91
N SER A 261 2.32 -4.97 3.47
CA SER A 261 1.65 -3.67 3.34
C SER A 261 2.46 -2.53 3.98
N ALA A 262 3.12 -2.81 5.09
CA ALA A 262 3.93 -1.84 5.82
C ALA A 262 5.24 -1.48 5.11
N ILE A 263 5.87 -2.39 4.37
CA ILE A 263 7.20 -2.20 3.73
C ILE A 263 7.13 -1.65 2.30
N THR A 264 5.93 -1.45 1.73
CA THR A 264 5.77 -0.89 0.38
C THR A 264 6.22 0.59 0.31
N PRO A 265 6.58 1.10 -0.88
CA PRO A 265 7.00 2.49 -1.05
C PRO A 265 5.93 3.51 -0.65
N ALA A 266 6.27 4.79 -0.70
CA ALA A 266 5.35 5.88 -0.41
C ALA A 266 4.10 5.83 -1.30
N CYS A 267 2.97 6.36 -0.79
CA CYS A 267 1.69 6.33 -1.49
C CYS A 267 1.57 7.46 -2.51
N ALA A 268 1.22 7.13 -3.75
CA ALA A 268 0.96 8.13 -4.80
C ALA A 268 -0.15 9.13 -4.41
N THR A 269 -1.14 8.70 -3.63
CA THR A 269 -2.23 9.57 -3.14
C THR A 269 -1.71 10.73 -2.29
N VAL A 270 -0.58 10.55 -1.57
CA VAL A 270 0.04 11.62 -0.78
C VAL A 270 0.50 12.77 -1.68
N THR A 271 1.06 12.48 -2.86
CA THR A 271 1.44 13.50 -3.84
C THR A 271 0.23 14.30 -4.32
N SER A 272 -0.88 13.63 -4.61
CA SER A 272 -2.13 14.29 -5.00
C SER A 272 -2.71 15.15 -3.87
N MET A 273 -2.60 14.68 -2.63
CA MET A 273 -3.03 15.46 -1.46
C MET A 273 -2.12 16.66 -1.21
N ALA A 274 -0.80 16.52 -1.39
CA ALA A 274 0.13 17.63 -1.30
C ALA A 274 -0.21 18.73 -2.31
N GLN A 275 -0.54 18.36 -3.55
CA GLN A 275 -1.01 19.28 -4.58
C GLN A 275 -2.35 19.94 -4.19
N LEU A 276 -3.30 19.17 -3.66
CA LEU A 276 -4.62 19.67 -3.27
C LEU A 276 -4.54 20.73 -2.14
N TYR A 277 -3.55 20.59 -1.25
CA TYR A 277 -3.37 21.45 -0.08
C TYR A 277 -2.23 22.47 -0.24
N ASP A 278 -1.82 22.75 -1.49
CA ASP A 278 -0.76 23.71 -1.84
C ASP A 278 0.55 23.48 -1.06
N ARG A 279 0.92 22.20 -0.92
CA ARG A 279 2.21 21.78 -0.36
C ARG A 279 3.17 21.38 -1.48
N ASP A 280 4.43 21.12 -1.15
CA ASP A 280 5.45 20.73 -2.15
C ASP A 280 5.15 19.34 -2.74
N ALA A 281 4.25 19.31 -3.73
CA ALA A 281 3.91 18.12 -4.48
C ALA A 281 5.09 17.58 -5.30
N SER A 282 6.03 18.47 -5.71
CA SER A 282 7.24 18.05 -6.44
C SER A 282 8.16 17.23 -5.54
N HIS A 283 8.35 17.64 -4.28
CA HIS A 283 9.10 16.89 -3.29
C HIS A 283 8.43 15.55 -2.94
N SER A 284 7.10 15.57 -2.74
CA SER A 284 6.32 14.34 -2.52
C SER A 284 6.46 13.36 -3.68
N SER A 285 6.37 13.84 -4.93
CA SER A 285 6.56 13.02 -6.13
C SER A 285 7.97 12.45 -6.20
N ALA A 286 8.99 13.22 -5.83
CA ALA A 286 10.37 12.74 -5.79
C ALA A 286 10.55 11.61 -4.76
N ILE A 287 9.96 11.74 -3.56
CA ILE A 287 9.96 10.68 -2.54
C ILE A 287 9.24 9.44 -3.05
N TYR A 288 8.06 9.60 -3.66
CA TYR A 288 7.30 8.49 -4.25
C TYR A 288 8.11 7.74 -5.30
N VAL A 289 8.69 8.45 -6.27
CA VAL A 289 9.48 7.86 -7.35
C VAL A 289 10.71 7.14 -6.80
N LEU A 290 11.49 7.82 -5.95
CA LEU A 290 12.72 7.25 -5.40
C LEU A 290 12.42 6.02 -4.51
N SER A 291 11.39 6.10 -3.66
CA SER A 291 10.99 4.96 -2.84
C SER A 291 10.47 3.79 -3.68
N THR A 292 9.71 4.06 -4.75
CA THR A 292 9.22 3.02 -5.66
C THR A 292 10.38 2.31 -6.34
N LEU A 293 11.37 3.02 -6.87
CA LEU A 293 12.53 2.42 -7.52
C LEU A 293 13.40 1.61 -6.55
N LEU A 294 13.64 2.14 -5.34
CA LEU A 294 14.47 1.46 -4.34
C LEU A 294 13.74 0.29 -3.66
N SER A 295 12.42 0.24 -3.72
CA SER A 295 11.64 -0.87 -3.13
C SER A 295 11.89 -2.22 -3.80
N ILE A 296 12.41 -2.24 -5.05
CA ILE A 296 12.87 -3.47 -5.73
C ILE A 296 13.85 -4.25 -4.85
N LEU A 297 14.77 -3.53 -4.21
CA LEU A 297 15.84 -4.13 -3.39
C LEU A 297 15.41 -4.25 -1.94
N THR A 298 14.72 -3.23 -1.42
CA THR A 298 14.42 -3.17 0.02
C THR A 298 13.27 -4.10 0.44
N MET A 299 12.26 -4.32 -0.40
CA MET A 299 11.16 -5.23 -0.04
C MET A 299 11.65 -6.68 0.12
N PRO A 300 12.41 -7.29 -0.83
CA PRO A 300 12.96 -8.63 -0.64
C PRO A 300 13.87 -8.73 0.60
N LEU A 301 14.68 -7.68 0.85
CA LEU A 301 15.56 -7.62 2.02
C LEU A 301 14.75 -7.68 3.33
N MET A 302 13.70 -6.87 3.41
CA MET A 302 12.86 -6.79 4.61
C MET A 302 12.01 -8.05 4.83
N ILE A 303 11.57 -8.71 3.75
CA ILE A 303 10.88 -10.02 3.85
C ILE A 303 11.87 -11.11 4.23
N GLY A 304 13.09 -11.10 3.70
CA GLY A 304 14.14 -12.04 4.14
C GLY A 304 14.44 -11.90 5.63
N LEU A 305 14.48 -10.66 6.14
CA LEU A 305 14.63 -10.40 7.57
C LEU A 305 13.41 -10.89 8.38
N PHE A 306 12.19 -10.67 7.86
CA PHE A 306 10.96 -11.18 8.48
C PHE A 306 10.99 -12.70 8.59
N GLU A 307 11.34 -13.42 7.51
CA GLU A 307 11.44 -14.89 7.51
C GLU A 307 12.51 -15.41 8.49
N LEU A 308 13.60 -14.66 8.66
CA LEU A 308 14.69 -15.03 9.57
C LEU A 308 14.29 -14.88 11.05
N LEU A 309 13.49 -13.87 11.37
CA LEU A 309 13.15 -13.53 12.77
C LEU A 309 11.85 -14.20 13.26
N LEU A 310 10.86 -14.39 12.40
CA LEU A 310 9.50 -14.85 12.69
C LEU A 310 9.20 -16.18 12.02
#